data_34d89da9840f8db72ae70a9fadb5928d
#
_entry.id   34d89da9840f8db72ae70a9fadb5928d
#
_cell.length_a   1.000
_cell.length_b   1.000
_cell.length_c   1.000
_cell.angle_alpha   90.00
_cell.angle_beta   90.00
_cell.angle_gamma   90.00
#
_symmetry.space_group_name_H-M   'P 1'
#
loop_
_entity.id
_entity.type
_entity.pdbx_description
1 polymer ?
#
loop_
_entity_poly.entity_id
_entity_poly.type
_entity_poly.pdbx_seq_one_letter_code
_entity_poly.pdbx_strand_id
1 'polypeptide(L)'
;MAGKINTKNNVIIIYVLGISLLYFLVGTPSFYEEHLGSFTDGGKFGFLAPSLYQFAVTFILFFFLPMLVIRNIFHEKPRDYGWQAGNRRAGWLVLSWGIPLVLAMAWLSSSQPEFRQQYPLFISKLSTFPLKGQNITVFILYEFTYIFYYIGWDFFFRGFALFGLKDSMGTTGALIFQAVISTLLHVSKPMPELIMALPGGIIFGLVALRCRSLRSVIIAHWVLGFSLDLFILIFAVQK
;
A
#
# COMPACT_ATOMS: atom_id res chain seq x y z
N MET A 1 6.14 -35.01 0.25
CA MET A 1 6.24 -33.62 0.73
C MET A 1 6.77 -32.65 -0.31
N ALA A 2 7.86 -32.91 -1.01
CA ALA A 2 8.45 -32.04 -2.04
C ALA A 2 7.48 -31.58 -3.14
N GLY A 3 6.63 -32.46 -3.67
CA GLY A 3 5.66 -32.12 -4.72
C GLY A 3 4.58 -31.10 -4.26
N LYS A 4 4.09 -31.18 -3.03
CA LYS A 4 3.10 -30.24 -2.49
C LYS A 4 3.69 -28.84 -2.26
N ILE A 5 4.96 -28.75 -1.82
CA ILE A 5 5.65 -27.48 -1.63
C ILE A 5 5.83 -26.77 -2.97
N ASN A 6 6.22 -27.50 -4.02
CA ASN A 6 6.41 -26.93 -5.36
C ASN A 6 5.10 -26.37 -5.93
N THR A 7 3.98 -27.09 -5.73
CA THR A 7 2.65 -26.63 -6.17
C THR A 7 2.20 -25.35 -5.47
N LYS A 8 2.35 -25.25 -4.14
CA LYS A 8 2.00 -24.03 -3.38
C LYS A 8 2.78 -22.82 -3.87
N ASN A 9 4.10 -22.97 -4.06
CA ASN A 9 4.96 -21.87 -4.50
C ASN A 9 4.57 -21.37 -5.89
N ASN A 10 4.32 -22.28 -6.82
CA ASN A 10 3.86 -21.92 -8.15
C ASN A 10 2.52 -21.19 -8.11
N VAL A 11 1.59 -21.63 -7.25
CA VAL A 11 0.31 -20.91 -7.05
C VAL A 11 0.55 -19.50 -6.52
N ILE A 12 1.42 -19.31 -5.51
CA ILE A 12 1.71 -17.96 -4.99
C ILE A 12 2.34 -17.08 -6.07
N ILE A 13 3.34 -17.58 -6.81
CA ILE A 13 4.02 -16.79 -7.85
C ILE A 13 3.03 -16.39 -8.95
N ILE A 14 2.27 -17.35 -9.49
CA ILE A 14 1.27 -17.10 -10.55
C ILE A 14 0.21 -16.12 -10.04
N TYR A 15 -0.24 -16.31 -8.81
CA TYR A 15 -1.23 -15.44 -8.19
C TYR A 15 -0.68 -14.01 -8.04
N VAL A 16 0.54 -13.85 -7.50
CA VAL A 16 1.16 -12.53 -7.31
C VAL A 16 1.33 -11.82 -8.65
N LEU A 17 1.83 -12.50 -9.66
CA LEU A 17 2.00 -11.91 -10.99
C LEU A 17 0.66 -11.56 -11.65
N GLY A 18 -0.29 -12.50 -11.62
CA GLY A 18 -1.61 -12.30 -12.25
C GLY A 18 -2.44 -11.20 -11.58
N ILE A 19 -2.49 -11.19 -10.26
CA ILE A 19 -3.23 -10.15 -9.51
C ILE A 19 -2.53 -8.79 -9.60
N SER A 20 -1.20 -8.74 -9.63
CA SER A 20 -0.48 -7.48 -9.86
C SER A 20 -0.78 -6.92 -11.25
N LEU A 21 -0.81 -7.77 -12.28
CA LEU A 21 -1.20 -7.37 -13.63
C LEU A 21 -2.66 -6.89 -13.68
N LEU A 22 -3.57 -7.64 -13.07
CA LEU A 22 -4.98 -7.24 -12.99
C LEU A 22 -5.13 -5.88 -12.29
N TYR A 23 -4.47 -5.69 -11.15
CA TYR A 23 -4.47 -4.41 -10.44
C TYR A 23 -3.91 -3.27 -11.30
N PHE A 24 -2.82 -3.50 -12.01
CA PHE A 24 -2.24 -2.51 -12.92
C PHE A 24 -3.24 -2.08 -14.01
N LEU A 25 -4.03 -2.99 -14.52
CA LEU A 25 -5.01 -2.74 -15.58
C LEU A 25 -6.28 -2.05 -15.08
N VAL A 26 -6.82 -2.50 -13.94
CA VAL A 26 -8.16 -2.05 -13.49
C VAL A 26 -8.18 -1.38 -12.12
N GLY A 27 -7.10 -1.44 -11.35
CA GLY A 27 -7.07 -0.96 -9.95
C GLY A 27 -6.72 0.50 -9.78
N THR A 28 -6.62 1.29 -10.86
CA THR A 28 -6.12 2.67 -10.83
C THR A 28 -7.25 3.71 -10.83
N PRO A 29 -7.02 4.92 -10.30
CA PRO A 29 -7.96 6.03 -10.44
C PRO A 29 -8.30 6.36 -11.89
N SER A 30 -7.30 6.31 -12.80
CA SER A 30 -7.49 6.58 -14.23
C SER A 30 -8.45 5.59 -14.88
N PHE A 31 -8.35 4.29 -14.54
CA PHE A 31 -9.32 3.30 -15.02
C PHE A 31 -10.75 3.65 -14.58
N TYR A 32 -10.91 4.08 -13.31
CA TYR A 32 -12.21 4.50 -12.80
C TYR A 32 -12.76 5.71 -13.58
N GLU A 33 -11.95 6.75 -13.77
CA GLU A 33 -12.35 7.96 -14.47
C GLU A 33 -12.76 7.67 -15.91
N GLU A 34 -12.03 6.80 -16.61
CA GLU A 34 -12.30 6.44 -18.00
C GLU A 34 -13.55 5.56 -18.18
N HIS A 35 -13.79 4.59 -17.27
CA HIS A 35 -14.81 3.57 -17.49
C HIS A 35 -16.02 3.66 -16.54
N LEU A 36 -15.86 4.27 -15.37
CA LEU A 36 -16.87 4.30 -14.32
C LEU A 36 -17.24 5.72 -13.85
N GLY A 37 -16.53 6.76 -14.33
CA GLY A 37 -16.70 8.15 -13.89
C GLY A 37 -18.13 8.66 -14.03
N SER A 38 -18.84 8.26 -15.07
CA SER A 38 -20.24 8.65 -15.32
C SER A 38 -21.22 8.27 -14.19
N PHE A 39 -20.87 7.28 -13.38
CA PHE A 39 -21.73 6.87 -12.23
C PHE A 39 -21.70 7.86 -11.07
N THR A 40 -20.68 8.73 -11.00
CA THR A 40 -20.49 9.68 -9.89
C THR A 40 -20.46 11.14 -10.34
N ASP A 41 -20.62 11.39 -11.63
CA ASP A 41 -20.68 12.74 -12.19
C ASP A 41 -21.85 13.53 -11.60
N GLY A 42 -21.55 14.69 -11.00
CA GLY A 42 -22.53 15.58 -10.36
C GLY A 42 -22.71 15.40 -8.85
N GLY A 43 -22.12 14.40 -8.23
CA GLY A 43 -22.13 14.22 -6.77
C GLY A 43 -21.18 15.19 -6.06
N LYS A 44 -21.60 15.79 -4.92
CA LYS A 44 -20.79 16.71 -4.11
C LYS A 44 -19.40 16.18 -3.75
N PHE A 45 -19.27 14.86 -3.60
CA PHE A 45 -18.06 14.15 -3.24
C PHE A 45 -17.56 13.20 -4.34
N GLY A 46 -18.07 13.33 -5.55
CA GLY A 46 -17.68 12.49 -6.70
C GLY A 46 -16.18 12.51 -6.99
N PHE A 47 -15.49 13.62 -6.66
CA PHE A 47 -14.06 13.75 -6.80
C PHE A 47 -13.22 12.78 -5.95
N LEU A 48 -13.81 12.17 -4.90
CA LEU A 48 -13.15 11.14 -4.10
C LEU A 48 -13.33 9.73 -4.68
N ALA A 49 -14.31 9.54 -5.55
CA ALA A 49 -14.68 8.23 -6.03
C ALA A 49 -13.53 7.45 -6.69
N PRO A 50 -12.66 8.06 -7.53
CA PRO A 50 -11.50 7.37 -8.12
C PRO A 50 -10.54 6.81 -7.05
N SER A 51 -10.26 7.61 -6.02
CA SER A 51 -9.37 7.19 -4.93
C SER A 51 -10.00 6.09 -4.06
N LEU A 52 -11.27 6.25 -3.70
CA LEU A 52 -12.00 5.25 -2.92
C LEU A 52 -12.13 3.93 -3.68
N TYR A 53 -12.35 3.99 -4.99
CA TYR A 53 -12.31 2.82 -5.87
C TYR A 53 -10.95 2.10 -5.78
N GLN A 54 -9.85 2.84 -5.96
CA GLN A 54 -8.51 2.28 -5.86
C GLN A 54 -8.29 1.60 -4.50
N PHE A 55 -8.70 2.24 -3.40
CA PHE A 55 -8.55 1.67 -2.05
C PHE A 55 -9.35 0.38 -1.87
N ALA A 56 -10.60 0.38 -2.35
CA ALA A 56 -11.46 -0.79 -2.28
C ALA A 56 -10.91 -1.94 -3.13
N VAL A 57 -10.52 -1.67 -4.38
CA VAL A 57 -9.94 -2.70 -5.27
C VAL A 57 -8.64 -3.25 -4.70
N THR A 58 -7.76 -2.39 -4.18
CA THR A 58 -6.52 -2.84 -3.52
C THR A 58 -6.83 -3.74 -2.34
N PHE A 59 -7.77 -3.36 -1.47
CA PHE A 59 -8.15 -4.17 -0.32
C PHE A 59 -8.73 -5.52 -0.74
N ILE A 60 -9.60 -5.54 -1.75
CA ILE A 60 -10.21 -6.78 -2.26
C ILE A 60 -9.13 -7.69 -2.88
N LEU A 61 -8.35 -7.16 -3.82
CA LEU A 61 -7.39 -7.97 -4.59
C LEU A 61 -6.19 -8.38 -3.74
N PHE A 62 -5.71 -7.52 -2.83
CA PHE A 62 -4.44 -7.69 -2.14
C PHE A 62 -4.57 -8.15 -0.68
N PHE A 63 -5.77 -8.04 -0.08
CA PHE A 63 -6.03 -8.59 1.25
C PHE A 63 -7.06 -9.70 1.23
N PHE A 64 -8.28 -9.39 0.76
CA PHE A 64 -9.41 -10.30 0.90
C PHE A 64 -9.21 -11.60 0.10
N LEU A 65 -8.88 -11.49 -1.19
CA LEU A 65 -8.68 -12.67 -2.04
C LEU A 65 -7.47 -13.54 -1.61
N PRO A 66 -6.26 -13.00 -1.31
CA PRO A 66 -5.17 -13.81 -0.77
C PRO A 66 -5.53 -14.47 0.57
N MET A 67 -6.32 -13.80 1.41
CA MET A 67 -6.81 -14.38 2.66
C MET A 67 -7.68 -15.62 2.41
N LEU A 68 -8.54 -15.58 1.37
CA LEU A 68 -9.33 -16.74 0.96
C LEU A 68 -8.44 -17.87 0.42
N VAL A 69 -7.42 -17.55 -0.37
CA VAL A 69 -6.44 -18.54 -0.87
C VAL A 69 -5.72 -19.23 0.28
N ILE A 70 -5.22 -18.46 1.26
CA ILE A 70 -4.55 -19.01 2.44
C ILE A 70 -5.46 -19.99 3.20
N ARG A 71 -6.70 -19.58 3.46
CA ARG A 71 -7.62 -20.35 4.30
C ARG A 71 -8.24 -21.54 3.57
N ASN A 72 -8.68 -21.36 2.32
CA ASN A 72 -9.51 -22.33 1.63
C ASN A 72 -8.72 -23.21 0.67
N ILE A 73 -7.60 -22.73 0.13
CA ILE A 73 -6.78 -23.50 -0.81
C ILE A 73 -5.56 -24.13 -0.09
N PHE A 74 -4.84 -23.30 0.70
CA PHE A 74 -3.67 -23.81 1.41
C PHE A 74 -4.01 -24.45 2.76
N HIS A 75 -5.20 -24.18 3.31
CA HIS A 75 -5.64 -24.61 4.66
C HIS A 75 -4.66 -24.16 5.76
N GLU A 76 -4.03 -23.00 5.57
CA GLU A 76 -3.07 -22.41 6.48
C GLU A 76 -3.67 -21.26 7.30
N LYS A 77 -2.95 -20.80 8.30
CA LYS A 77 -3.43 -19.73 9.19
C LYS A 77 -2.88 -18.37 8.75
N PRO A 78 -3.67 -17.31 8.75
CA PRO A 78 -3.20 -15.96 8.40
C PRO A 78 -1.98 -15.48 9.21
N ARG A 79 -1.83 -15.97 10.45
CA ARG A 79 -0.67 -15.68 11.31
C ARG A 79 0.65 -16.14 10.69
N ASP A 80 0.65 -17.19 9.87
CA ASP A 80 1.84 -17.74 9.24
C ASP A 80 2.34 -16.82 8.10
N TYR A 81 1.47 -15.89 7.69
CA TYR A 81 1.71 -14.81 6.72
C TYR A 81 1.88 -13.43 7.39
N GLY A 82 2.27 -13.41 8.66
CA GLY A 82 2.53 -12.16 9.39
C GLY A 82 1.28 -11.42 9.92
N TRP A 83 0.07 -11.95 9.70
CA TRP A 83 -1.17 -11.36 10.23
C TRP A 83 -1.36 -11.74 11.70
N GLN A 84 -0.50 -11.20 12.56
CA GLN A 84 -0.45 -11.46 13.99
C GLN A 84 0.22 -10.31 14.76
N ALA A 85 0.19 -10.38 16.11
CA ALA A 85 0.85 -9.38 16.95
C ALA A 85 2.38 -9.40 16.80
N GLY A 86 2.97 -10.58 16.58
CA GLY A 86 4.41 -10.77 16.43
C GLY A 86 5.23 -10.32 17.64
N ASN A 87 6.48 -9.94 17.36
CA ASN A 87 7.38 -9.39 18.38
C ASN A 87 7.07 -7.91 18.64
N ARG A 88 6.25 -7.64 19.66
CA ARG A 88 5.82 -6.28 20.01
C ARG A 88 6.99 -5.35 20.35
N ARG A 89 8.02 -5.85 21.08
CA ARG A 89 9.20 -5.04 21.44
C ARG A 89 9.97 -4.59 20.19
N ALA A 90 10.22 -5.51 19.26
CA ALA A 90 10.85 -5.16 17.97
C ALA A 90 9.96 -4.20 17.17
N GLY A 91 8.63 -4.40 17.17
CA GLY A 91 7.69 -3.52 16.49
C GLY A 91 7.72 -2.09 17.05
N TRP A 92 7.69 -1.92 18.36
CA TRP A 92 7.79 -0.59 18.98
C TRP A 92 9.13 0.08 18.71
N LEU A 93 10.23 -0.67 18.77
CA LEU A 93 11.56 -0.14 18.44
C LEU A 93 11.63 0.36 16.98
N VAL A 94 11.07 -0.43 16.05
CA VAL A 94 11.01 -0.02 14.62
C VAL A 94 10.17 1.24 14.46
N LEU A 95 9.00 1.33 15.10
CA LEU A 95 8.15 2.52 15.00
C LEU A 95 8.81 3.75 15.65
N SER A 96 9.51 3.59 16.78
CA SER A 96 10.18 4.71 17.46
C SER A 96 11.24 5.40 16.58
N TRP A 97 11.96 4.65 15.76
CA TRP A 97 12.94 5.19 14.81
C TRP A 97 12.37 5.42 13.41
N GLY A 98 11.46 4.56 12.99
CA GLY A 98 10.87 4.60 11.66
C GLY A 98 9.91 5.78 11.48
N ILE A 99 9.09 6.11 12.48
CA ILE A 99 8.12 7.23 12.37
C ILE A 99 8.83 8.57 12.14
N PRO A 100 9.85 8.98 12.92
CA PRO A 100 10.59 10.21 12.60
C PRO A 100 11.19 10.21 11.19
N LEU A 101 11.71 9.06 10.74
CA LEU A 101 12.28 8.93 9.40
C LEU A 101 11.23 9.12 8.30
N VAL A 102 10.09 8.43 8.38
CA VAL A 102 9.01 8.57 7.37
C VAL A 102 8.38 9.96 7.39
N LEU A 103 8.29 10.61 8.55
CA LEU A 103 7.86 12.02 8.64
C LEU A 103 8.83 12.96 7.93
N ALA A 104 10.14 12.79 8.14
CA ALA A 104 11.16 13.57 7.44
C ALA A 104 11.11 13.34 5.91
N MET A 105 10.94 12.09 5.49
CA MET A 105 10.78 11.75 4.06
C MET A 105 9.52 12.39 3.47
N ALA A 106 8.37 12.30 4.15
CA ALA A 106 7.12 12.93 3.74
C ALA A 106 7.27 14.45 3.62
N TRP A 107 7.92 15.09 4.59
CA TRP A 107 8.21 16.51 4.57
C TRP A 107 9.05 16.92 3.36
N LEU A 108 10.16 16.23 3.12
CA LEU A 108 11.03 16.50 1.97
C LEU A 108 10.31 16.27 0.64
N SER A 109 9.55 15.17 0.52
CA SER A 109 8.78 14.84 -0.69
C SER A 109 7.67 15.87 -0.95
N SER A 110 6.99 16.35 0.09
CA SER A 110 5.90 17.33 -0.03
C SER A 110 6.34 18.68 -0.62
N SER A 111 7.64 19.00 -0.59
CA SER A 111 8.19 20.20 -1.21
C SER A 111 8.40 20.06 -2.72
N GLN A 112 8.42 18.84 -3.25
CA GLN A 112 8.73 18.56 -4.65
C GLN A 112 7.48 18.71 -5.54
N PRO A 113 7.60 19.35 -6.72
CA PRO A 113 6.45 19.58 -7.61
C PRO A 113 5.75 18.30 -8.07
N GLU A 114 6.50 17.24 -8.35
CA GLU A 114 5.96 15.97 -8.84
C GLU A 114 5.02 15.32 -7.80
N PHE A 115 5.37 15.38 -6.51
CA PHE A 115 4.50 14.88 -5.45
C PHE A 115 3.25 15.74 -5.30
N ARG A 116 3.36 17.06 -5.40
CA ARG A 116 2.21 17.98 -5.33
C ARG A 116 1.24 17.84 -6.49
N GLN A 117 1.70 17.35 -7.64
CA GLN A 117 0.85 17.04 -8.79
C GLN A 117 0.12 15.70 -8.62
N GLN A 118 0.67 14.78 -7.83
CA GLN A 118 0.15 13.43 -7.66
C GLN A 118 -0.70 13.28 -6.37
N TYR A 119 -0.36 14.01 -5.32
CA TYR A 119 -0.92 13.79 -3.97
C TYR A 119 -1.57 15.06 -3.38
N PRO A 120 -2.59 14.90 -2.53
CA PRO A 120 -3.41 13.69 -2.34
C PRO A 120 -4.00 13.17 -3.65
N LEU A 121 -4.42 11.89 -3.71
CA LEU A 121 -4.94 11.29 -4.96
C LEU A 121 -6.23 11.96 -5.51
N PHE A 122 -6.79 12.93 -4.82
CA PHE A 122 -7.90 13.79 -5.27
C PHE A 122 -7.45 15.23 -5.63
N ILE A 123 -6.20 15.43 -5.95
CA ILE A 123 -5.53 16.74 -6.07
C ILE A 123 -6.16 17.73 -7.05
N SER A 124 -6.86 17.26 -8.07
CA SER A 124 -7.54 18.13 -9.06
C SER A 124 -8.51 19.15 -8.41
N LYS A 125 -8.88 18.95 -7.14
CA LYS A 125 -9.76 19.83 -6.36
C LYS A 125 -9.04 20.58 -5.24
N LEU A 126 -7.71 20.48 -5.12
CA LEU A 126 -6.94 21.09 -4.02
C LEU A 126 -7.03 22.63 -3.95
N SER A 127 -7.10 23.30 -5.09
CA SER A 127 -7.24 24.76 -5.12
C SER A 127 -8.50 25.30 -4.42
N THR A 128 -9.48 24.42 -4.22
CA THR A 128 -10.76 24.71 -3.56
C THR A 128 -10.93 23.95 -2.24
N PHE A 129 -9.86 23.29 -1.74
CA PHE A 129 -9.91 22.41 -0.59
C PHE A 129 -9.08 22.91 0.59
N PRO A 130 -9.44 24.04 1.23
CA PRO A 130 -8.81 24.45 2.46
C PRO A 130 -9.18 23.47 3.58
N LEU A 131 -8.23 23.13 4.46
CA LEU A 131 -8.48 22.31 5.65
C LEU A 131 -9.33 23.09 6.68
N LYS A 132 -10.60 23.35 6.36
CA LYS A 132 -11.55 24.06 7.23
C LYS A 132 -12.94 23.41 7.13
N GLY A 133 -13.63 23.31 8.26
CA GLY A 133 -15.01 22.87 8.32
C GLY A 133 -15.24 21.47 7.71
N GLN A 134 -16.19 21.35 6.77
CA GLN A 134 -16.54 20.08 6.13
C GLN A 134 -15.36 19.42 5.40
N ASN A 135 -14.39 20.20 4.94
CA ASN A 135 -13.24 19.66 4.23
C ASN A 135 -12.30 18.85 5.15
N ILE A 136 -12.20 19.22 6.44
CA ILE A 136 -11.47 18.42 7.43
C ILE A 136 -12.14 17.04 7.57
N THR A 137 -13.45 16.98 7.66
CA THR A 137 -14.18 15.71 7.78
C THR A 137 -13.95 14.83 6.55
N VAL A 138 -14.00 15.42 5.36
CA VAL A 138 -13.73 14.70 4.10
C VAL A 138 -12.30 14.17 4.07
N PHE A 139 -11.31 14.98 4.46
CA PHE A 139 -9.91 14.54 4.54
C PHE A 139 -9.74 13.40 5.54
N ILE A 140 -10.32 13.49 6.74
CA ILE A 140 -10.26 12.42 7.74
C ILE A 140 -10.89 11.12 7.21
N LEU A 141 -12.03 11.21 6.53
CA LEU A 141 -12.68 10.03 5.94
C LEU A 141 -11.84 9.42 4.82
N TYR A 142 -11.23 10.25 3.98
CA TYR A 142 -10.31 9.81 2.94
C TYR A 142 -9.12 9.06 3.54
N GLU A 143 -8.44 9.65 4.52
CA GLU A 143 -7.28 9.05 5.18
C GLU A 143 -7.64 7.79 5.98
N PHE A 144 -8.83 7.76 6.59
CA PHE A 144 -9.33 6.57 7.25
C PHE A 144 -9.56 5.42 6.25
N THR A 145 -10.06 5.72 5.06
CA THR A 145 -10.23 4.70 4.02
C THR A 145 -8.90 4.32 3.37
N TYR A 146 -7.94 5.23 3.30
CA TYR A 146 -6.61 4.96 2.76
C TYR A 146 -5.83 3.91 3.56
N ILE A 147 -6.12 3.71 4.86
CA ILE A 147 -5.52 2.63 5.65
C ILE A 147 -5.81 1.24 5.04
N PHE A 148 -6.98 1.02 4.44
CA PHE A 148 -7.32 -0.24 3.80
C PHE A 148 -6.45 -0.53 2.57
N TYR A 149 -6.04 0.51 1.84
CA TYR A 149 -5.05 0.39 0.77
C TYR A 149 -3.74 -0.16 1.31
N TYR A 150 -3.19 0.43 2.38
CA TYR A 150 -1.93 0.00 2.99
C TYR A 150 -2.03 -1.39 3.61
N ILE A 151 -3.14 -1.73 4.24
CA ILE A 151 -3.40 -3.09 4.71
C ILE A 151 -3.34 -4.09 3.55
N GLY A 152 -4.02 -3.81 2.45
CA GLY A 152 -3.99 -4.65 1.25
C GLY A 152 -2.59 -4.78 0.69
N TRP A 153 -1.94 -3.64 0.44
CA TRP A 153 -0.62 -3.58 -0.16
C TRP A 153 0.43 -4.36 0.65
N ASP A 154 0.54 -4.09 1.95
CA ASP A 154 1.53 -4.74 2.78
C ASP A 154 1.21 -6.21 3.06
N PHE A 155 -0.07 -6.55 3.17
CA PHE A 155 -0.46 -7.96 3.28
C PHE A 155 -0.10 -8.75 2.02
N PHE A 156 -0.32 -8.20 0.84
CA PHE A 156 -0.02 -8.88 -0.41
C PHE A 156 1.47 -9.13 -0.61
N PHE A 157 2.28 -8.08 -0.50
CA PHE A 157 3.70 -8.17 -0.78
C PHE A 157 4.49 -8.73 0.41
N ARG A 158 4.32 -8.18 1.61
CA ARG A 158 5.10 -8.55 2.80
C ARG A 158 4.50 -9.75 3.54
N GLY A 159 3.19 -9.96 3.42
CA GLY A 159 2.48 -11.12 3.96
C GLY A 159 2.48 -12.28 2.97
N PHE A 160 1.57 -12.24 2.00
CA PHE A 160 1.30 -13.36 1.11
C PHE A 160 2.52 -13.78 0.26
N ALA A 161 3.17 -12.83 -0.42
CA ALA A 161 4.34 -13.13 -1.24
C ALA A 161 5.57 -13.49 -0.40
N LEU A 162 6.01 -12.58 0.49
CA LEU A 162 7.26 -12.76 1.23
C LEU A 162 7.20 -13.95 2.20
N PHE A 163 6.23 -13.97 3.13
CA PHE A 163 6.14 -15.08 4.08
C PHE A 163 5.75 -16.39 3.40
N GLY A 164 4.96 -16.34 2.33
CA GLY A 164 4.55 -17.54 1.60
C GLY A 164 5.68 -18.21 0.82
N LEU A 165 6.66 -17.43 0.34
CA LEU A 165 7.74 -17.92 -0.52
C LEU A 165 9.10 -18.08 0.18
N LYS A 166 9.32 -17.45 1.37
CA LYS A 166 10.64 -17.42 2.03
C LYS A 166 11.25 -18.79 2.33
N ASP A 167 10.41 -19.79 2.60
CA ASP A 167 10.89 -21.13 2.95
C ASP A 167 11.29 -21.95 1.71
N SER A 168 10.84 -21.55 0.51
CA SER A 168 11.12 -22.21 -0.75
C SER A 168 12.14 -21.51 -1.62
N MET A 169 12.06 -20.18 -1.74
CA MET A 169 13.01 -19.38 -2.52
C MET A 169 14.19 -18.88 -1.67
N GLY A 170 14.20 -19.18 -0.37
CA GLY A 170 15.05 -18.53 0.62
C GLY A 170 14.60 -17.10 0.92
N THR A 171 14.95 -16.61 2.09
CA THR A 171 14.54 -15.27 2.56
C THR A 171 14.93 -14.17 1.58
N THR A 172 16.17 -14.19 1.05
CA THR A 172 16.66 -13.19 0.10
C THR A 172 15.89 -13.23 -1.22
N GLY A 173 15.65 -14.43 -1.78
CA GLY A 173 14.91 -14.58 -3.03
C GLY A 173 13.48 -14.04 -2.91
N ALA A 174 12.76 -14.42 -1.87
CA ALA A 174 11.40 -13.94 -1.63
C ALA A 174 11.35 -12.42 -1.34
N LEU A 175 12.36 -11.89 -0.64
CA LEU A 175 12.48 -10.46 -0.35
C LEU A 175 12.68 -9.64 -1.63
N ILE A 176 13.56 -10.09 -2.52
CA ILE A 176 13.80 -9.45 -3.81
C ILE A 176 12.57 -9.57 -4.70
N PHE A 177 11.98 -10.77 -4.80
CA PHE A 177 10.80 -11.00 -5.63
C PHE A 177 9.66 -10.04 -5.27
N GLN A 178 9.27 -9.97 -4.00
CA GLN A 178 8.17 -9.07 -3.60
C GLN A 178 8.52 -7.59 -3.81
N ALA A 179 9.77 -7.17 -3.54
CA ALA A 179 10.19 -5.79 -3.71
C ALA A 179 10.19 -5.37 -5.19
N VAL A 180 10.67 -6.23 -6.09
CA VAL A 180 10.65 -5.97 -7.54
C VAL A 180 9.23 -5.83 -8.06
N ILE A 181 8.33 -6.79 -7.75
CA ILE A 181 6.96 -6.72 -8.24
C ILE A 181 6.22 -5.51 -7.65
N SER A 182 6.40 -5.22 -6.36
CA SER A 182 5.87 -4.01 -5.72
C SER A 182 6.37 -2.73 -6.42
N THR A 183 7.66 -2.67 -6.78
CA THR A 183 8.24 -1.52 -7.49
C THR A 183 7.67 -1.33 -8.89
N LEU A 184 7.44 -2.41 -9.64
CA LEU A 184 6.82 -2.33 -10.96
C LEU A 184 5.43 -1.67 -10.93
N LEU A 185 4.69 -1.81 -9.85
CA LEU A 185 3.40 -1.14 -9.68
C LEU A 185 3.52 0.37 -9.34
N HIS A 186 4.75 0.88 -9.14
CA HIS A 186 5.01 2.31 -8.94
C HIS A 186 5.41 3.04 -10.24
N VAL A 187 5.35 2.39 -11.40
CA VAL A 187 5.77 2.98 -12.69
C VAL A 187 5.02 4.29 -13.03
N SER A 188 3.76 4.43 -12.60
CA SER A 188 2.96 5.64 -12.80
C SER A 188 3.12 6.69 -11.69
N LYS A 189 4.02 6.46 -10.72
CA LYS A 189 4.27 7.36 -9.60
C LYS A 189 5.40 8.35 -9.88
N PRO A 190 5.55 9.43 -9.08
CA PRO A 190 6.68 10.33 -9.20
C PRO A 190 8.02 9.58 -9.21
N MET A 191 8.97 10.04 -10.04
CA MET A 191 10.24 9.35 -10.22
C MET A 191 11.00 9.08 -8.90
N PRO A 192 11.07 10.02 -7.94
CA PRO A 192 11.70 9.75 -6.65
C PRO A 192 10.99 8.62 -5.86
N GLU A 193 9.65 8.54 -5.96
CA GLU A 193 8.88 7.47 -5.32
C GLU A 193 9.17 6.11 -5.98
N LEU A 194 9.20 6.05 -7.31
CA LEU A 194 9.56 4.83 -8.05
C LEU A 194 10.95 4.33 -7.67
N ILE A 195 11.95 5.23 -7.61
CA ILE A 195 13.32 4.87 -7.23
C ILE A 195 13.35 4.34 -5.79
N MET A 196 12.62 4.98 -4.87
CA MET A 196 12.58 4.59 -3.47
C MET A 196 11.69 3.38 -3.18
N ALA A 197 10.84 2.95 -4.12
CA ALA A 197 9.97 1.79 -3.96
C ALA A 197 10.76 0.49 -3.77
N LEU A 198 11.87 0.30 -4.49
CA LEU A 198 12.70 -0.89 -4.35
C LEU A 198 13.39 -0.98 -2.98
N PRO A 199 14.21 0.00 -2.55
CA PRO A 199 14.81 -0.04 -1.22
C PRO A 199 13.74 -0.02 -0.10
N GLY A 200 12.65 0.72 -0.25
CA GLY A 200 11.52 0.73 0.67
C GLY A 200 10.86 -0.64 0.80
N GLY A 201 10.64 -1.32 -0.34
CA GLY A 201 10.12 -2.69 -0.39
C GLY A 201 11.00 -3.70 0.35
N ILE A 202 12.33 -3.56 0.22
CA ILE A 202 13.31 -4.39 0.95
C ILE A 202 13.27 -4.07 2.45
N ILE A 203 13.33 -2.80 2.84
CA ILE A 203 13.33 -2.38 4.25
C ILE A 203 12.04 -2.84 4.95
N PHE A 204 10.87 -2.59 4.36
CA PHE A 204 9.59 -3.01 4.93
C PHE A 204 9.48 -4.53 5.01
N GLY A 205 10.01 -5.26 4.02
CA GLY A 205 10.09 -6.72 4.08
C GLY A 205 10.97 -7.22 5.24
N LEU A 206 12.15 -6.63 5.44
CA LEU A 206 13.03 -6.95 6.57
C LEU A 206 12.37 -6.65 7.91
N VAL A 207 11.67 -5.52 8.02
CA VAL A 207 10.90 -5.16 9.22
C VAL A 207 9.80 -6.19 9.49
N ALA A 208 9.03 -6.58 8.48
CA ALA A 208 8.00 -7.59 8.61
C ALA A 208 8.56 -8.92 9.13
N LEU A 209 9.68 -9.38 8.55
CA LEU A 209 10.38 -10.59 8.99
C LEU A 209 10.91 -10.48 10.42
N ARG A 210 11.58 -9.37 10.77
CA ARG A 210 12.13 -9.12 12.09
C ARG A 210 11.06 -9.08 13.18
N CYS A 211 9.94 -8.43 12.88
CA CYS A 211 8.80 -8.32 13.79
C CYS A 211 7.93 -9.58 13.79
N ARG A 212 8.06 -10.45 12.78
CA ARG A 212 7.11 -11.55 12.49
C ARG A 212 5.66 -11.06 12.46
N SER A 213 5.46 -9.84 11.93
CA SER A 213 4.17 -9.15 11.92
C SER A 213 4.17 -8.03 10.89
N LEU A 214 3.02 -7.77 10.29
CA LEU A 214 2.81 -6.67 9.36
C LEU A 214 2.43 -5.35 10.04
N ARG A 215 2.06 -5.38 11.34
CA ARG A 215 1.51 -4.20 12.03
C ARG A 215 2.39 -2.97 11.95
N SER A 216 3.68 -3.11 12.27
CA SER A 216 4.61 -1.98 12.27
C SER A 216 4.87 -1.45 10.87
N VAL A 217 4.86 -2.34 9.85
CA VAL A 217 5.01 -1.95 8.45
C VAL A 217 3.79 -1.15 8.00
N ILE A 218 2.58 -1.68 8.21
CA ILE A 218 1.32 -1.03 7.83
C ILE A 218 1.21 0.35 8.49
N ILE A 219 1.53 0.46 9.80
CA ILE A 219 1.49 1.73 10.52
C ILE A 219 2.50 2.72 9.93
N ALA A 220 3.75 2.32 9.73
CA ALA A 220 4.79 3.22 9.20
C ALA A 220 4.48 3.64 7.75
N HIS A 221 3.97 2.73 6.94
CA HIS A 221 3.61 3.01 5.55
C HIS A 221 2.41 3.95 5.44
N TRP A 222 1.36 3.70 6.23
CA TRP A 222 0.21 4.61 6.30
C TRP A 222 0.60 5.98 6.84
N VAL A 223 1.43 6.07 7.89
CA VAL A 223 1.90 7.35 8.43
C VAL A 223 2.71 8.11 7.37
N LEU A 224 3.50 7.42 6.53
CA LEU A 224 4.22 8.06 5.42
C LEU A 224 3.24 8.73 4.44
N GLY A 225 2.21 8.01 3.96
CA GLY A 225 1.23 8.54 3.02
C GLY A 225 0.38 9.65 3.64
N PHE A 226 -0.19 9.41 4.82
CA PHE A 226 -0.95 10.40 5.57
C PHE A 226 -0.18 11.71 5.76
N SER A 227 1.09 11.61 6.18
CA SER A 227 1.93 12.78 6.43
C SER A 227 2.28 13.51 5.15
N LEU A 228 2.49 12.79 4.05
CA LEU A 228 2.74 13.39 2.74
C LEU A 228 1.54 14.22 2.30
N ASP A 229 0.34 13.65 2.35
CA ASP A 229 -0.90 14.32 1.97
C ASP A 229 -1.16 15.54 2.86
N LEU A 230 -0.98 15.40 4.17
CA LEU A 230 -1.14 16.49 5.14
C LEU A 230 -0.15 17.64 4.87
N PHE A 231 1.13 17.34 4.65
CA PHE A 231 2.14 18.36 4.40
C PHE A 231 1.91 19.07 3.07
N ILE A 232 1.50 18.36 2.01
CA ILE A 232 1.14 18.98 0.73
C ILE A 232 -0.03 19.96 0.92
N LEU A 233 -1.07 19.57 1.67
CA LEU A 233 -2.22 20.45 1.94
C LEU A 233 -1.83 21.68 2.75
N ILE A 234 -0.97 21.53 3.77
CA ILE A 234 -0.46 22.67 4.55
C ILE A 234 0.32 23.64 3.65
N PHE A 235 1.20 23.15 2.79
CA PHE A 235 1.96 24.00 1.86
C PHE A 235 1.10 24.62 0.75
N ALA A 236 0.00 23.98 0.34
CA ALA A 236 -0.91 24.56 -0.64
C ALA A 236 -1.71 25.75 -0.10
N VAL A 237 -1.98 25.77 1.22
CA VAL A 237 -2.74 26.87 1.89
C VAL A 237 -1.87 28.11 2.15
N GLN A 238 -0.53 27.97 2.09
CA GLN A 238 0.41 29.07 2.36
C GLN A 238 0.72 29.93 1.11
N LYS A 239 0.16 29.61 -0.04
CA LYS A 239 0.23 30.40 -1.27
C LYS A 239 -1.09 31.06 -1.58
#